data_ee9d2caf03e0ab9938b771351b52f144
#
_entry.id   ee9d2caf03e0ab9938b771351b52f144
#
_cell.length_a   1.000
_cell.length_b   1.000
_cell.length_c   1.000
_cell.angle_alpha   90.00
_cell.angle_beta   90.00
_cell.angle_gamma   90.00
#
_symmetry.space_group_name_H-M   'P 1'
#
loop_
_entity.id
_entity.type
_entity.pdbx_description
1 polymer ?
#
loop_
_entity_poly.entity_id
_entity_poly.type
_entity_poly.pdbx_seq_one_letter_code
_entity_poly.pdbx_strand_id
1 'polypeptide(L)'
;MKISYPIRINKYLALRNYSTRVGGDDLIKKGLVFINGRLAILGDKVNEDDQVVVNSKGSKKEYVYYAYNKNVNISTNPDITSKDILKVTRFPIKVFPVGRLDKDSRGLIIMTNDGRITDRLLSPQYVHEKEYVVKVEPNFREEWLELMANGVHFDKFVSKKCKVWRSGNSKNIFNIILTEGKKRQIRRMCEALHHQVTDLKRIRIMNIELGKILFGEYREIKGEELNTFLKSLNLI
;
A
#
# COMPACT_ATOMS: atom_id res chain seq x y z
N MET A 1 -13.84 2.80 -14.17
CA MET A 1 -13.83 1.44 -13.58
C MET A 1 -15.26 0.91 -13.62
N LYS A 2 -15.55 -0.18 -14.35
CA LYS A 2 -16.87 -0.83 -14.22
C LYS A 2 -16.93 -1.45 -12.82
N ILE A 3 -17.87 -1.00 -12.01
CA ILE A 3 -18.17 -1.60 -10.71
C ILE A 3 -18.83 -2.96 -11.00
N SER A 4 -18.30 -4.04 -10.46
CA SER A 4 -18.97 -5.34 -10.55
C SER A 4 -20.05 -5.41 -9.49
N TYR A 5 -21.29 -5.53 -9.91
CA TYR A 5 -22.46 -5.71 -9.06
C TYR A 5 -22.87 -7.18 -8.95
N PRO A 6 -23.53 -7.60 -7.85
CA PRO A 6 -23.84 -6.80 -6.67
C PRO A 6 -22.64 -6.54 -5.77
N ILE A 7 -22.57 -5.35 -5.17
CA ILE A 7 -21.45 -4.90 -4.32
C ILE A 7 -21.93 -4.67 -2.88
N ARG A 8 -21.10 -5.02 -1.88
CA ARG A 8 -21.43 -4.71 -0.48
C ARG A 8 -21.61 -3.21 -0.28
N ILE A 9 -22.65 -2.81 0.47
CA ILE A 9 -23.02 -1.41 0.70
C ILE A 9 -21.85 -0.58 1.24
N ASN A 10 -21.07 -1.07 2.20
CA ASN A 10 -19.92 -0.35 2.73
C ASN A 10 -18.82 -0.14 1.68
N LYS A 11 -18.62 -1.10 0.75
CA LYS A 11 -17.70 -0.95 -0.39
C LYS A 11 -18.27 0.06 -1.39
N TYR A 12 -19.57 0.04 -1.66
CA TYR A 12 -20.25 1.02 -2.50
C TYR A 12 -20.07 2.45 -1.96
N LEU A 13 -20.32 2.65 -0.66
CA LEU A 13 -20.15 3.95 0.02
C LEU A 13 -18.70 4.48 -0.10
N ALA A 14 -17.74 3.59 0.03
CA ALA A 14 -16.31 3.94 -0.14
C ALA A 14 -15.97 4.34 -1.58
N LEU A 15 -16.45 3.59 -2.59
CA LEU A 15 -16.24 3.89 -4.01
C LEU A 15 -16.92 5.19 -4.47
N ARG A 16 -18.07 5.50 -3.89
CA ARG A 16 -18.83 6.74 -4.16
C ARG A 16 -18.41 7.92 -3.28
N ASN A 17 -17.31 7.78 -2.52
CA ASN A 17 -16.73 8.85 -1.69
C ASN A 17 -17.63 9.33 -0.52
N TYR A 18 -18.63 8.56 -0.12
CA TYR A 18 -19.42 8.88 1.07
C TYR A 18 -18.63 8.64 2.36
N SER A 19 -17.78 7.60 2.40
CA SER A 19 -17.02 7.23 3.59
C SER A 19 -15.87 6.27 3.26
N THR A 20 -15.05 5.85 4.25
CA THR A 20 -14.25 4.63 4.17
C THR A 20 -15.16 3.41 4.37
N ARG A 21 -14.68 2.18 4.09
CA ARG A 21 -15.48 0.95 4.36
C ARG A 21 -15.92 0.87 5.82
N VAL A 22 -14.99 1.11 6.76
CA VAL A 22 -15.28 1.12 8.21
C VAL A 22 -16.22 2.27 8.56
N GLY A 23 -15.97 3.48 8.05
CA GLY A 23 -16.89 4.60 8.25
C GLY A 23 -18.24 4.39 7.57
N GLY A 24 -18.31 3.60 6.50
CA GLY A 24 -19.57 3.17 5.88
C GLY A 24 -20.38 2.27 6.81
N ASP A 25 -19.72 1.35 7.49
CA ASP A 25 -20.37 0.52 8.52
C ASP A 25 -20.92 1.36 9.68
N ASP A 26 -20.19 2.42 10.09
CA ASP A 26 -20.65 3.36 11.11
C ASP A 26 -21.86 4.20 10.64
N LEU A 27 -21.88 4.64 9.38
CA LEU A 27 -23.04 5.34 8.80
C LEU A 27 -24.27 4.44 8.76
N ILE A 28 -24.10 3.17 8.41
CA ILE A 28 -25.18 2.18 8.38
C ILE A 28 -25.73 1.94 9.80
N LYS A 29 -24.85 1.71 10.79
CA LYS A 29 -25.24 1.54 12.20
C LYS A 29 -25.98 2.74 12.77
N LYS A 30 -25.68 3.95 12.31
CA LYS A 30 -26.36 5.19 12.70
C LYS A 30 -27.69 5.42 11.97
N GLY A 31 -28.10 4.51 11.09
CA GLY A 31 -29.35 4.65 10.34
C GLY A 31 -29.33 5.77 9.30
N LEU A 32 -28.17 6.11 8.77
CA LEU A 32 -28.00 7.23 7.83
C LEU A 32 -27.97 6.79 6.37
N VAL A 33 -28.03 5.50 6.08
CA VAL A 33 -27.92 4.94 4.72
C VAL A 33 -29.21 4.22 4.34
N PHE A 34 -29.70 4.50 3.14
CA PHE A 34 -30.92 3.91 2.59
C PHE A 34 -30.64 3.32 1.21
N ILE A 35 -31.24 2.17 0.91
CA ILE A 35 -31.24 1.52 -0.40
C ILE A 35 -32.69 1.42 -0.85
N ASN A 36 -33.05 2.06 -1.97
CA ASN A 36 -34.41 2.10 -2.50
C ASN A 36 -35.46 2.52 -1.45
N GLY A 37 -35.12 3.51 -0.60
CA GLY A 37 -35.99 4.00 0.49
C GLY A 37 -35.99 3.13 1.75
N ARG A 38 -35.44 1.91 1.73
CA ARG A 38 -35.28 1.04 2.90
C ARG A 38 -33.99 1.36 3.65
N LEU A 39 -34.06 1.35 4.97
CA LEU A 39 -32.85 1.48 5.81
C LEU A 39 -31.87 0.34 5.53
N ALA A 40 -30.62 0.69 5.23
CA ALA A 40 -29.57 -0.28 4.99
C ALA A 40 -29.09 -0.92 6.30
N ILE A 41 -28.77 -2.21 6.25
CA ILE A 41 -28.16 -2.97 7.35
C ILE A 41 -26.74 -3.43 6.96
N LEU A 42 -25.94 -3.80 7.97
CA LEU A 42 -24.60 -4.32 7.74
C LEU A 42 -24.64 -5.59 6.88
N GLY A 43 -23.84 -5.63 5.83
CA GLY A 43 -23.80 -6.78 4.92
C GLY A 43 -24.69 -6.67 3.70
N ASP A 44 -25.60 -5.71 3.64
CA ASP A 44 -26.42 -5.44 2.45
C ASP A 44 -25.57 -5.32 1.20
N LYS A 45 -26.16 -5.71 0.07
CA LYS A 45 -25.57 -5.56 -1.27
C LYS A 45 -26.38 -4.55 -2.07
N VAL A 46 -25.69 -3.83 -2.91
CA VAL A 46 -26.23 -2.84 -3.85
C VAL A 46 -26.11 -3.39 -5.26
N ASN A 47 -27.16 -3.39 -6.03
CA ASN A 47 -27.18 -3.67 -7.46
C ASN A 47 -26.90 -2.42 -8.29
N GLU A 48 -26.75 -2.57 -9.59
CA GLU A 48 -26.39 -1.46 -10.48
C GLU A 48 -27.47 -0.37 -10.51
N ASP A 49 -28.74 -0.77 -10.48
CA ASP A 49 -29.92 0.10 -10.57
C ASP A 49 -30.43 0.58 -9.19
N ASP A 50 -29.81 0.16 -8.08
CA ASP A 50 -30.25 0.54 -6.75
C ASP A 50 -29.95 2.02 -6.46
N GLN A 51 -30.96 2.74 -5.96
CA GLN A 51 -30.82 4.10 -5.47
C GLN A 51 -30.31 4.09 -4.03
N VAL A 52 -29.08 4.56 -3.82
CA VAL A 52 -28.48 4.69 -2.48
C VAL A 52 -28.48 6.14 -2.04
N VAL A 53 -29.12 6.40 -0.89
CA VAL A 53 -29.18 7.73 -0.26
C VAL A 53 -28.43 7.71 1.06
N VAL A 54 -27.61 8.73 1.30
CA VAL A 54 -26.87 8.91 2.55
C VAL A 54 -27.30 10.22 3.21
N ASN A 55 -28.06 10.15 4.30
CA ASN A 55 -28.52 11.28 5.08
C ASN A 55 -27.44 11.74 6.08
N SER A 56 -26.24 12.06 5.60
CA SER A 56 -25.22 12.65 6.45
C SER A 56 -25.08 14.13 6.14
N LYS A 57 -25.20 14.99 7.16
CA LYS A 57 -24.64 16.34 7.12
C LYS A 57 -23.13 16.18 7.18
N GLY A 58 -22.52 15.81 6.03
CA GLY A 58 -21.10 15.52 5.97
C GLY A 58 -20.28 16.79 6.11
N SER A 59 -19.55 16.94 7.21
CA SER A 59 -18.34 17.74 7.17
C SER A 59 -17.45 17.16 6.06
N LYS A 60 -16.93 17.99 5.15
CA LYS A 60 -15.94 17.57 4.15
C LYS A 60 -14.83 16.83 4.91
N LYS A 61 -14.69 15.53 4.67
CA LYS A 61 -13.68 14.74 5.33
C LYS A 61 -12.32 15.17 4.79
N GLU A 62 -11.52 15.76 5.62
CA GLU A 62 -10.16 16.11 5.26
C GLU A 62 -9.32 14.83 5.20
N TYR A 63 -8.76 14.55 4.04
CA TYR A 63 -7.87 13.41 3.85
C TYR A 63 -6.44 13.82 4.09
N VAL A 64 -5.73 13.02 4.86
CA VAL A 64 -4.31 13.21 5.19
C VAL A 64 -3.48 12.05 4.64
N TYR A 65 -2.27 12.37 4.22
CA TYR A 65 -1.32 11.41 3.65
C TYR A 65 0.06 11.66 4.25
N TYR A 66 0.66 10.62 4.80
CA TYR A 66 2.00 10.69 5.39
C TYR A 66 2.91 9.66 4.75
N ALA A 67 4.13 10.07 4.43
CA ALA A 67 5.25 9.18 4.13
C ALA A 67 5.93 8.83 5.45
N TYR A 68 5.84 7.58 5.88
CA TYR A 68 6.40 7.09 7.14
C TYR A 68 7.59 6.17 6.88
N ASN A 69 8.68 6.32 7.65
CA ASN A 69 9.85 5.47 7.59
C ASN A 69 9.76 4.36 8.65
N LYS A 70 9.22 3.20 8.24
CA LYS A 70 9.09 2.03 9.13
C LYS A 70 10.46 1.46 9.49
N ASN A 71 10.71 1.22 10.75
CA ASN A 71 11.88 0.50 11.22
C ASN A 71 11.69 -1.03 11.13
N VAL A 72 12.79 -1.79 11.18
CA VAL A 72 12.75 -3.24 11.36
C VAL A 72 12.10 -3.60 12.70
N ASN A 73 11.61 -4.83 12.82
CA ASN A 73 10.91 -5.36 14.00
C ASN A 73 9.58 -4.69 14.36
N ILE A 74 9.09 -3.74 13.53
CA ILE A 74 7.77 -3.14 13.65
C ILE A 74 6.82 -3.81 12.66
N SER A 75 5.67 -4.28 13.13
CA SER A 75 4.62 -4.84 12.27
C SER A 75 3.86 -3.73 11.55
N THR A 76 3.46 -3.98 10.30
CA THR A 76 2.54 -3.12 9.57
C THR A 76 1.08 -3.38 9.97
N ASN A 77 0.76 -4.63 10.34
CA ASN A 77 -0.58 -4.98 10.78
C ASN A 77 -0.72 -4.76 12.30
N PRO A 78 -1.85 -4.22 12.75
CA PRO A 78 -2.19 -4.24 14.17
C PRO A 78 -2.29 -5.69 14.63
N ASP A 79 -1.39 -6.08 15.49
CA ASP A 79 -1.38 -7.38 16.16
C ASP A 79 -1.40 -7.14 17.67
N ILE A 80 -2.15 -7.98 18.41
CA ILE A 80 -2.32 -7.83 19.86
C ILE A 80 -0.97 -8.02 20.59
N THR A 81 -0.08 -8.82 20.02
CA THR A 81 1.19 -9.23 20.65
C THR A 81 2.42 -8.51 20.14
N SER A 82 2.35 -7.75 19.03
CA SER A 82 3.51 -7.13 18.40
C SER A 82 3.50 -5.60 18.51
N LYS A 83 4.72 -5.02 18.50
CA LYS A 83 4.88 -3.59 18.25
C LYS A 83 4.48 -3.32 16.81
N ASP A 84 3.41 -2.54 16.61
CA ASP A 84 2.96 -2.09 15.29
C ASP A 84 3.14 -0.57 15.14
N ILE A 85 3.02 -0.10 13.89
CA ILE A 85 3.24 1.32 13.54
C ILE A 85 2.36 2.24 14.40
N LEU A 86 1.09 1.90 14.61
CA LEU A 86 0.13 2.76 15.32
C LEU A 86 0.37 2.79 16.83
N LYS A 87 1.04 1.77 17.38
CA LYS A 87 1.44 1.74 18.80
C LYS A 87 2.73 2.52 19.05
N VAL A 88 3.66 2.52 18.08
CA VAL A 88 4.98 3.13 18.26
C VAL A 88 5.06 4.57 17.74
N THR A 89 4.11 4.99 16.90
CA THR A 89 4.09 6.34 16.32
C THR A 89 2.72 6.98 16.52
N ARG A 90 2.71 8.19 17.07
CA ARG A 90 1.49 8.99 17.21
C ARG A 90 1.30 9.87 15.98
N PHE A 91 0.16 9.69 15.31
CA PHE A 91 -0.29 10.57 14.23
C PHE A 91 -1.35 11.54 14.77
N PRO A 92 -1.40 12.80 14.27
CA PRO A 92 -2.37 13.80 14.74
C PRO A 92 -3.82 13.40 14.43
N ILE A 93 -4.01 12.60 13.39
CA ILE A 93 -5.31 12.07 12.95
C ILE A 93 -5.22 10.55 12.82
N LYS A 94 -6.32 9.85 13.08
CA LYS A 94 -6.38 8.39 12.93
C LYS A 94 -6.13 8.00 11.47
N VAL A 95 -5.07 7.26 11.24
CA VAL A 95 -4.64 6.76 9.92
C VAL A 95 -4.44 5.25 9.94
N PHE A 96 -4.27 4.68 8.75
CA PHE A 96 -3.92 3.27 8.57
C PHE A 96 -2.83 3.14 7.49
N PRO A 97 -2.02 2.09 7.52
CA PRO A 97 -1.00 1.84 6.50
C PRO A 97 -1.64 1.37 5.19
N VAL A 98 -1.14 1.88 4.06
CA VAL A 98 -1.51 1.42 2.72
C VAL A 98 -0.48 0.42 2.22
N GLY A 99 -0.90 -0.82 2.11
CA GLY A 99 -0.02 -1.93 1.84
C GLY A 99 0.75 -2.38 3.08
N ARG A 100 1.73 -3.25 2.87
CA ARG A 100 2.52 -3.84 3.94
C ARG A 100 3.99 -3.84 3.62
N LEU A 101 4.79 -3.81 4.66
CA LEU A 101 6.19 -4.23 4.70
C LEU A 101 6.31 -5.35 5.73
N ASP A 102 7.10 -6.37 5.42
CA ASP A 102 7.40 -7.44 6.37
C ASP A 102 8.08 -6.86 7.62
N LYS A 103 7.98 -7.58 8.75
CA LYS A 103 8.52 -7.15 10.03
C LYS A 103 10.05 -6.91 9.96
N ASP A 104 10.75 -7.74 9.20
CA ASP A 104 12.19 -7.70 8.96
C ASP A 104 12.60 -6.76 7.79
N SER A 105 11.65 -6.00 7.25
CA SER A 105 11.89 -5.01 6.20
C SER A 105 11.62 -3.60 6.71
N ARG A 106 12.26 -2.59 6.12
CA ARG A 106 12.19 -1.19 6.57
C ARG A 106 11.92 -0.22 5.42
N GLY A 107 11.70 1.04 5.76
CA GLY A 107 11.57 2.13 4.80
C GLY A 107 10.14 2.60 4.58
N LEU A 108 9.87 3.16 3.42
CA LEU A 108 8.66 3.91 3.11
C LEU A 108 7.40 3.08 3.19
N ILE A 109 6.42 3.58 3.94
CA ILE A 109 5.03 3.17 3.90
C ILE A 109 4.13 4.40 3.90
N ILE A 110 3.04 4.38 3.14
CA ILE A 110 2.07 5.47 3.11
C ILE A 110 1.05 5.22 4.22
N MET A 111 0.83 6.23 5.07
CA MET A 111 -0.19 6.24 6.11
C MET A 111 -1.27 7.26 5.75
N THR A 112 -2.54 6.89 5.82
CA THR A 112 -3.65 7.79 5.44
C THR A 112 -4.95 7.41 6.13
N ASN A 113 -5.92 8.32 6.13
CA ASN A 113 -7.31 8.05 6.46
C ASN A 113 -8.21 7.89 5.21
N ASP A 114 -7.60 7.92 4.00
CA ASP A 114 -8.30 7.78 2.72
C ASP A 114 -8.27 6.34 2.21
N GLY A 115 -9.37 5.60 2.44
CA GLY A 115 -9.49 4.20 1.99
C GLY A 115 -9.55 4.02 0.46
N ARG A 116 -9.82 5.08 -0.30
CA ARG A 116 -9.93 5.03 -1.77
C ARG A 116 -8.62 4.63 -2.42
N ILE A 117 -7.48 5.04 -1.83
CA ILE A 117 -6.17 4.74 -2.41
C ILE A 117 -5.76 3.27 -2.26
N THR A 118 -6.36 2.53 -1.32
CA THR A 118 -5.94 1.15 -1.02
C THR A 118 -6.08 0.23 -2.23
N ASP A 119 -7.28 0.13 -2.79
CA ASP A 119 -7.53 -0.72 -3.96
C ASP A 119 -6.76 -0.22 -5.20
N ARG A 120 -6.63 1.11 -5.36
CA ARG A 120 -5.93 1.72 -6.49
C ARG A 120 -4.42 1.46 -6.45
N LEU A 121 -3.81 1.60 -5.28
CA LEU A 121 -2.36 1.43 -5.11
C LEU A 121 -1.93 -0.04 -5.05
N LEU A 122 -2.79 -0.94 -4.54
CA LEU A 122 -2.40 -2.33 -4.24
C LEU A 122 -2.90 -3.36 -5.25
N SER A 123 -3.92 -3.04 -6.04
CA SER A 123 -4.46 -3.99 -7.02
C SER A 123 -3.42 -4.31 -8.11
N PRO A 124 -3.20 -5.60 -8.40
CA PRO A 124 -2.23 -6.06 -9.42
C PRO A 124 -2.52 -5.57 -10.85
N GLN A 125 -3.75 -5.10 -11.12
CA GLN A 125 -4.13 -4.54 -12.42
C GLN A 125 -3.49 -3.17 -12.69
N TYR A 126 -3.06 -2.47 -11.63
CA TYR A 126 -2.34 -1.20 -11.74
C TYR A 126 -0.85 -1.46 -11.57
N VAL A 127 -0.07 -0.99 -12.52
CA VAL A 127 1.37 -1.24 -12.61
C VAL A 127 2.11 -0.13 -11.85
N HIS A 128 1.96 -0.09 -10.52
CA HIS A 128 2.58 0.93 -9.69
C HIS A 128 3.95 0.50 -9.19
N GLU A 129 4.96 1.29 -9.55
CA GLU A 129 6.34 1.06 -9.18
C GLU A 129 6.59 1.20 -7.67
N LYS A 130 7.38 0.27 -7.15
CA LYS A 130 7.95 0.32 -5.81
C LYS A 130 9.43 0.02 -5.90
N GLU A 131 10.26 0.91 -5.39
CA GLU A 131 11.70 0.80 -5.47
C GLU A 131 12.30 0.44 -4.12
N TYR A 132 13.27 -0.47 -4.18
CA TYR A 132 13.93 -1.01 -3.00
C TYR A 132 15.45 -0.97 -3.16
N VAL A 133 16.15 -0.75 -2.04
CA VAL A 133 17.57 -1.01 -1.86
C VAL A 133 17.68 -2.30 -1.08
N VAL A 134 18.43 -3.24 -1.61
CA VAL A 134 18.55 -4.60 -1.09
C VAL A 134 20.01 -4.96 -0.85
N LYS A 135 20.33 -5.43 0.35
CA LYS A 135 21.63 -6.00 0.66
C LYS A 135 21.50 -7.52 0.76
N VAL A 136 22.44 -8.22 0.13
CA VAL A 136 22.47 -9.68 0.09
C VAL A 136 23.82 -10.24 0.52
N GLU A 137 23.87 -11.51 0.83
CA GLU A 137 25.03 -12.35 1.02
C GLU A 137 24.82 -13.68 0.29
N PRO A 138 25.89 -14.20 -0.37
CA PRO A 138 27.22 -13.61 -0.61
C PRO A 138 27.17 -12.44 -1.61
N ASN A 139 28.37 -11.92 -1.98
CA ASN A 139 28.51 -10.93 -3.06
C ASN A 139 28.00 -11.50 -4.39
N PHE A 140 27.42 -10.63 -5.22
CA PHE A 140 26.95 -11.02 -6.56
C PHE A 140 27.85 -10.48 -7.68
N ARG A 141 27.78 -11.13 -8.84
CA ARG A 141 28.39 -10.68 -10.11
C ARG A 141 27.33 -9.99 -10.99
N GLU A 142 27.76 -9.37 -12.09
CA GLU A 142 26.81 -8.65 -13.00
C GLU A 142 25.78 -9.60 -13.61
N GLU A 143 26.15 -10.80 -13.98
CA GLU A 143 25.25 -11.80 -14.57
C GLU A 143 24.07 -12.13 -13.62
N TRP A 144 24.31 -12.07 -12.31
CA TRP A 144 23.27 -12.28 -11.30
C TRP A 144 22.18 -11.18 -11.35
N LEU A 145 22.57 -9.92 -11.61
CA LEU A 145 21.64 -8.81 -11.76
C LEU A 145 20.77 -8.99 -13.02
N GLU A 146 21.34 -9.51 -14.09
CA GLU A 146 20.61 -9.83 -15.32
C GLU A 146 19.58 -10.94 -15.08
N LEU A 147 19.95 -12.01 -14.37
CA LEU A 147 19.02 -13.07 -13.97
C LEU A 147 17.89 -12.51 -13.13
N MET A 148 18.18 -11.67 -12.15
CA MET A 148 17.18 -11.01 -11.30
C MET A 148 16.23 -10.13 -12.11
N ALA A 149 16.73 -9.39 -13.11
CA ALA A 149 15.95 -8.47 -13.94
C ALA A 149 15.02 -9.19 -14.93
N ASN A 150 15.45 -10.32 -15.48
CA ASN A 150 14.72 -11.05 -16.52
C ASN A 150 13.55 -11.90 -16.02
N GLY A 151 13.37 -11.99 -14.71
CA GLY A 151 12.36 -12.77 -14.05
C GLY A 151 12.91 -14.06 -13.44
N VAL A 152 12.66 -14.22 -12.15
CA VAL A 152 13.14 -15.36 -11.35
C VAL A 152 11.98 -16.31 -11.08
N HIS A 153 12.24 -17.59 -11.27
CA HIS A 153 11.31 -18.65 -10.90
C HIS A 153 11.47 -18.96 -9.40
N PHE A 154 10.40 -18.83 -8.64
CA PHE A 154 10.37 -19.18 -7.22
C PHE A 154 9.01 -19.77 -6.82
N ASP A 155 9.02 -20.84 -6.09
CA ASP A 155 7.84 -21.66 -5.78
C ASP A 155 7.05 -22.02 -7.07
N LYS A 156 5.79 -21.57 -7.11
CA LYS A 156 4.88 -21.76 -8.26
C LYS A 156 4.75 -20.49 -9.12
N PHE A 157 5.65 -19.52 -8.97
CA PHE A 157 5.58 -18.23 -9.66
C PHE A 157 6.86 -17.95 -10.44
N VAL A 158 6.69 -17.18 -11.50
CA VAL A 158 7.78 -16.48 -12.18
C VAL A 158 7.54 -14.99 -11.96
N SER A 159 8.56 -14.27 -11.46
CA SER A 159 8.44 -12.81 -11.30
C SER A 159 8.37 -12.13 -12.66
N LYS A 160 7.69 -10.99 -12.72
CA LYS A 160 7.73 -10.14 -13.90
C LYS A 160 9.16 -9.62 -14.10
N LYS A 161 9.50 -9.33 -15.37
CA LYS A 161 10.72 -8.57 -15.66
C LYS A 161 10.70 -7.25 -14.91
N CYS A 162 11.86 -6.85 -14.38
CA CYS A 162 11.96 -5.66 -13.54
C CYS A 162 13.29 -4.96 -13.77
N LYS A 163 13.40 -3.69 -13.32
CA LYS A 163 14.65 -2.95 -13.37
C LYS A 163 15.49 -3.31 -12.15
N VAL A 164 16.73 -3.73 -12.40
CA VAL A 164 17.71 -4.07 -11.36
C VAL A 164 19.05 -3.46 -11.72
N TRP A 165 19.73 -2.85 -10.76
CA TRP A 165 21.07 -2.31 -10.98
C TRP A 165 21.87 -2.27 -9.67
N ARG A 166 23.18 -2.30 -9.79
CA ARG A 166 24.09 -2.21 -8.66
C ARG A 166 23.96 -0.86 -7.96
N SER A 167 23.98 -0.85 -6.65
CA SER A 167 23.97 0.39 -5.86
C SER A 167 25.40 0.93 -5.71
N GLY A 168 25.74 1.94 -6.52
CA GLY A 168 27.12 2.47 -6.60
C GLY A 168 28.13 1.36 -6.90
N ASN A 169 29.25 1.35 -6.18
CA ASN A 169 30.32 0.36 -6.32
C ASN A 169 30.17 -0.85 -5.37
N SER A 170 29.01 -1.04 -4.75
CA SER A 170 28.81 -2.13 -3.81
C SER A 170 28.82 -3.49 -4.50
N LYS A 171 29.44 -4.49 -3.85
CA LYS A 171 29.47 -5.87 -4.34
C LYS A 171 28.26 -6.70 -3.92
N ASN A 172 27.43 -6.19 -2.99
CA ASN A 172 26.32 -6.92 -2.38
C ASN A 172 25.08 -6.06 -2.13
N ILE A 173 25.03 -4.83 -2.68
CA ILE A 173 23.85 -3.98 -2.60
C ILE A 173 23.38 -3.64 -4.00
N PHE A 174 22.08 -3.82 -4.26
CA PHE A 174 21.44 -3.49 -5.52
C PHE A 174 20.12 -2.76 -5.30
N ASN A 175 19.68 -2.06 -6.33
CA ASN A 175 18.36 -1.47 -6.41
C ASN A 175 17.45 -2.32 -7.29
N ILE A 176 16.17 -2.40 -6.94
CA ILE A 176 15.17 -3.11 -7.73
C ILE A 176 13.84 -2.33 -7.75
N ILE A 177 13.23 -2.21 -8.93
CA ILE A 177 11.89 -1.64 -9.10
C ILE A 177 10.92 -2.76 -9.45
N LEU A 178 9.94 -2.99 -8.58
CA LEU A 178 8.87 -3.94 -8.80
C LEU A 178 7.53 -3.25 -9.05
N THR A 179 6.72 -3.82 -9.93
CA THR A 179 5.35 -3.39 -10.22
C THR A 179 4.30 -4.37 -9.68
N GLU A 180 4.75 -5.39 -8.99
CA GLU A 180 3.93 -6.40 -8.32
C GLU A 180 4.33 -6.54 -6.85
N GLY A 181 3.63 -7.36 -6.07
CA GLY A 181 3.92 -7.51 -4.64
C GLY A 181 3.42 -8.84 -4.08
N LYS A 182 4.15 -9.93 -4.33
CA LYS A 182 3.92 -11.21 -3.66
C LYS A 182 4.53 -11.20 -2.26
N LYS A 183 4.00 -12.03 -1.37
CA LYS A 183 4.55 -12.17 -0.01
C LYS A 183 6.04 -12.52 -0.06
N ARG A 184 6.88 -11.67 0.57
CA ARG A 184 8.35 -11.82 0.64
C ARG A 184 9.02 -11.99 -0.72
N GLN A 185 8.49 -11.37 -1.78
CA GLN A 185 8.89 -11.61 -3.17
C GLN A 185 10.39 -11.46 -3.38
N ILE A 186 10.98 -10.31 -3.03
CA ILE A 186 12.42 -10.04 -3.25
C ILE A 186 13.29 -11.08 -2.53
N ARG A 187 12.95 -11.44 -1.28
CA ARG A 187 13.71 -12.43 -0.51
C ARG A 187 13.68 -13.80 -1.17
N ARG A 188 12.51 -14.22 -1.67
CA ARG A 188 12.35 -15.51 -2.37
C ARG A 188 13.04 -15.51 -3.74
N MET A 189 13.04 -14.39 -4.46
CA MET A 189 13.80 -14.23 -5.70
C MET A 189 15.31 -14.36 -5.45
N CYS A 190 15.82 -13.69 -4.40
CA CYS A 190 17.25 -13.79 -4.04
C CYS A 190 17.61 -15.22 -3.59
N GLU A 191 16.77 -15.86 -2.78
CA GLU A 191 16.96 -17.24 -2.32
C GLU A 191 17.00 -18.24 -3.49
N ALA A 192 16.12 -18.09 -4.49
CA ALA A 192 16.12 -18.90 -5.71
C ALA A 192 17.38 -18.73 -6.55
N LEU A 193 18.08 -17.59 -6.39
CA LEU A 193 19.38 -17.31 -6.98
C LEU A 193 20.54 -17.48 -5.98
N HIS A 194 20.36 -18.28 -4.93
CA HIS A 194 21.36 -18.66 -3.92
C HIS A 194 21.94 -17.47 -3.14
N HIS A 195 21.15 -16.43 -2.89
CA HIS A 195 21.52 -15.27 -2.08
C HIS A 195 20.53 -15.01 -0.96
N GLN A 196 21.02 -14.68 0.24
CA GLN A 196 20.22 -14.31 1.37
C GLN A 196 20.10 -12.79 1.49
N VAL A 197 18.88 -12.26 1.64
CA VAL A 197 18.67 -10.84 1.89
C VAL A 197 18.94 -10.53 3.36
N THR A 198 19.94 -9.70 3.63
CA THR A 198 20.31 -9.25 4.98
C THR A 198 19.68 -7.90 5.34
N ASP A 199 19.40 -7.04 4.36
CA ASP A 199 18.63 -5.79 4.55
C ASP A 199 17.72 -5.52 3.35
N LEU A 200 16.52 -5.02 3.62
CA LEU A 200 15.54 -4.67 2.60
C LEU A 200 14.85 -3.36 2.98
N LYS A 201 15.14 -2.31 2.21
CA LYS A 201 14.62 -0.96 2.42
C LYS A 201 13.81 -0.50 1.23
N ARG A 202 12.51 -0.21 1.40
CA ARG A 202 11.73 0.46 0.37
C ARG A 202 11.98 1.96 0.41
N ILE A 203 12.42 2.53 -0.71
CA ILE A 203 12.82 3.94 -0.79
C ILE A 203 11.82 4.80 -1.58
N ARG A 204 10.97 4.19 -2.45
CA ARG A 204 10.01 4.92 -3.27
C ARG A 204 8.73 4.09 -3.52
N ILE A 205 7.61 4.76 -3.59
CA ILE A 205 6.31 4.26 -4.06
C ILE A 205 5.78 5.28 -5.07
N MET A 206 5.70 4.92 -6.35
CA MET A 206 5.34 5.84 -7.44
C MET A 206 6.24 7.09 -7.41
N ASN A 207 5.65 8.29 -7.25
CA ASN A 207 6.37 9.56 -7.11
C ASN A 207 6.72 9.93 -5.66
N ILE A 208 6.28 9.14 -4.67
CA ILE A 208 6.56 9.42 -3.26
C ILE A 208 7.89 8.79 -2.85
N GLU A 209 8.83 9.60 -2.44
CA GLU A 209 10.15 9.19 -2.00
C GLU A 209 10.28 9.22 -0.47
N LEU A 210 11.08 8.29 0.05
CA LEU A 210 11.45 8.26 1.47
C LEU A 210 12.26 9.49 1.88
N GLY A 211 13.20 9.90 1.02
CA GLY A 211 14.08 11.04 1.28
C GLY A 211 14.87 10.89 2.59
N LYS A 212 14.92 11.99 3.34
CA LYS A 212 15.68 12.11 4.61
C LYS A 212 14.85 11.83 5.88
N ILE A 213 13.67 11.20 5.76
CA ILE A 213 12.83 10.88 6.92
C ILE A 213 13.60 9.92 7.84
N LEU A 214 13.74 10.25 9.12
CA LEU A 214 14.42 9.41 10.11
C LEU A 214 13.57 8.17 10.44
N PHE A 215 14.19 7.13 11.01
CA PHE A 215 13.50 5.92 11.40
C PHE A 215 12.42 6.19 12.46
N GLY A 216 11.21 5.67 12.21
CA GLY A 216 10.07 5.88 13.11
C GLY A 216 9.37 7.23 12.95
N GLU A 217 9.86 8.09 12.05
CA GLU A 217 9.28 9.39 11.78
C GLU A 217 8.46 9.41 10.47
N TYR A 218 7.72 10.49 10.27
CA TYR A 218 6.91 10.72 9.09
C TYR A 218 6.96 12.18 8.66
N ARG A 219 6.66 12.41 7.39
CA ARG A 219 6.34 13.73 6.87
C ARG A 219 4.98 13.71 6.18
N GLU A 220 4.34 14.85 6.12
CA GLU A 220 3.13 15.01 5.34
C GLU A 220 3.44 15.00 3.84
N ILE A 221 2.58 14.34 3.05
CA ILE A 221 2.57 14.40 1.60
C ILE A 221 1.53 15.43 1.22
N LYS A 222 1.94 16.52 0.57
CA LYS A 222 1.08 17.67 0.24
C LYS A 222 1.50 18.36 -1.05
N GLY A 223 0.71 19.36 -1.47
CA GLY A 223 1.00 20.17 -2.64
C GLY A 223 1.06 19.35 -3.92
N GLU A 224 2.04 19.64 -4.77
CA GLU A 224 2.19 19.01 -6.08
C GLU A 224 2.55 17.52 -5.99
N GLU A 225 3.33 17.11 -4.96
CA GLU A 225 3.65 15.70 -4.71
C GLU A 225 2.38 14.87 -4.49
N LEU A 226 1.44 15.37 -3.67
CA LEU A 226 0.15 14.74 -3.44
C LEU A 226 -0.73 14.75 -4.69
N ASN A 227 -0.80 15.88 -5.38
CA ASN A 227 -1.60 16.01 -6.60
C ASN A 227 -1.16 15.01 -7.66
N THR A 228 0.15 14.89 -7.89
CA THR A 228 0.73 13.92 -8.83
C THR A 228 0.40 12.49 -8.42
N PHE A 229 0.51 12.18 -7.13
CA PHE A 229 0.17 10.87 -6.59
C PHE A 229 -1.31 10.52 -6.80
N LEU A 230 -2.22 11.43 -6.46
CA LEU A 230 -3.67 11.20 -6.59
C LEU A 230 -4.12 11.13 -8.06
N LYS A 231 -3.55 11.95 -8.95
CA LYS A 231 -3.79 11.88 -10.41
C LYS A 231 -3.37 10.52 -10.95
N SER A 232 -2.19 10.03 -10.59
CA SER A 232 -1.69 8.72 -11.03
C SER A 232 -2.55 7.55 -10.51
N LEU A 233 -3.33 7.77 -9.45
CA LEU A 233 -4.32 6.84 -8.94
C LEU A 233 -5.74 7.07 -9.50
N ASN A 234 -5.94 8.03 -10.41
CA ASN A 234 -7.24 8.46 -10.94
C ASN A 234 -8.25 8.80 -9.83
N LEU A 235 -7.82 9.57 -8.83
CA LEU A 235 -8.66 10.02 -7.71
C LEU A 235 -9.04 11.50 -7.78
N ILE A 236 -8.33 12.26 -8.60
CA ILE A 236 -8.60 13.65 -8.97
C ILE A 236 -8.28 13.84 -10.44
#